data_89ebc7aef65b98573ffac10649dc5451
#
_entry.id   89ebc7aef65b98573ffac10649dc5451
#
_cell.length_a   1.000
_cell.length_b   1.000
_cell.length_c   1.000
_cell.angle_alpha   90.00
_cell.angle_beta   90.00
_cell.angle_gamma   90.00
#
_symmetry.space_group_name_H-M   'P 1'
#
loop_
_entity.id
_entity.type
_entity.pdbx_description
1 polymer ?
#
loop_
_entity_poly.entity_id
_entity_poly.type
_entity_poly.pdbx_seq_one_letter_code
_entity_poly.pdbx_strand_id
1 'polypeptide(L)'
;MEMNMAKFSEKLVELLELAKKKKNVLEYQEISDFFKDSPLEVDQMEKVFDFLEASGVDVLRITENSGDELLLDNDMDMDGIEDEEEVELDKIDLSVPEGVSIEDPVRMYLKEIGKVSLLSADEEIELAKRMEKGDEAAKKRLAEANLRLVVSIAKRYVGRGMLFLDLIQEGNLGLIKAVEKFDYRKGYKFSTYATWWIRQAITRAIADQARTIRIPVHMVETINKLIRVSRQLLQELGREPTPEEIAEEMDMPVDRVREILKISQEPVSLETPIGEEEDSHLGDFIQDDNVPVPADAAAFTLLKEQLVEVLSTLTDREQKVLRLRFGLDDGRARTLEEVGKEFNVTRERIRQIEAKALRKLRHPSRSRKLKDYLD
;
A
#
# COMPACT_ATOMS: atom_id res chain seq x y z
N MET A 1 10.49 26.83 -38.18
CA MET A 1 11.67 26.44 -39.00
C MET A 1 11.81 24.94 -38.87
N GLU A 2 11.48 24.22 -39.94
CA GLU A 2 11.59 22.75 -39.97
C GLU A 2 13.05 22.34 -39.78
N MET A 3 13.32 21.55 -38.79
CA MET A 3 14.67 21.00 -38.55
C MET A 3 15.00 20.00 -39.63
N ASN A 4 16.05 20.28 -40.42
CA ASN A 4 16.48 19.44 -41.52
C ASN A 4 16.83 18.03 -41.00
N MET A 5 16.29 16.94 -41.60
CA MET A 5 16.45 15.54 -41.16
C MET A 5 17.93 15.15 -40.91
N ALA A 6 18.86 15.74 -41.66
CA ALA A 6 20.29 15.52 -41.45
C ALA A 6 20.82 16.05 -40.09
N LYS A 7 20.35 17.22 -39.64
CA LYS A 7 20.71 17.78 -38.33
C LYS A 7 20.04 17.06 -37.16
N PHE A 8 18.85 16.46 -37.37
CA PHE A 8 18.18 15.66 -36.39
C PHE A 8 18.94 14.35 -36.13
N SER A 9 19.39 13.67 -37.17
CA SER A 9 20.18 12.45 -37.03
C SER A 9 21.57 12.68 -36.40
N GLU A 10 22.21 13.82 -36.66
CA GLU A 10 23.47 14.21 -36.01
C GLU A 10 23.26 14.40 -34.49
N LYS A 11 22.22 15.11 -34.09
CA LYS A 11 21.88 15.31 -32.68
C LYS A 11 21.51 14.00 -31.96
N LEU A 12 20.85 13.04 -32.62
CA LEU A 12 20.58 11.72 -32.07
C LEU A 12 21.88 10.94 -31.78
N VAL A 13 22.88 11.03 -32.64
CA VAL A 13 24.18 10.39 -32.40
C VAL A 13 24.94 11.05 -31.25
N GLU A 14 24.91 12.37 -31.14
CA GLU A 14 25.50 13.11 -30.00
C GLU A 14 24.84 12.75 -28.67
N LEU A 15 23.51 12.58 -28.68
CA LEU A 15 22.75 12.15 -27.50
C LEU A 15 23.12 10.72 -27.07
N LEU A 16 23.34 9.82 -28.03
CA LEU A 16 23.82 8.45 -27.79
C LEU A 16 25.26 8.43 -27.20
N GLU A 17 26.14 9.33 -27.64
CA GLU A 17 27.46 9.46 -27.03
C GLU A 17 27.42 9.98 -25.59
N LEU A 18 26.47 10.86 -25.30
CA LEU A 18 26.16 11.33 -23.94
C LEU A 18 25.64 10.19 -23.05
N ALA A 19 24.72 9.37 -23.59
CA ALA A 19 24.19 8.21 -22.91
C ALA A 19 25.29 7.19 -22.56
N LYS A 20 26.19 6.89 -23.50
CA LYS A 20 27.33 5.98 -23.28
C LYS A 20 28.29 6.47 -22.18
N LYS A 21 28.51 7.78 -22.06
CA LYS A 21 29.30 8.38 -20.97
C LYS A 21 28.63 8.22 -19.60
N LYS A 22 27.28 8.11 -19.55
CA LYS A 22 26.46 7.98 -18.35
C LYS A 22 25.97 6.54 -18.10
N LYS A 23 26.66 5.53 -18.59
CA LYS A 23 26.31 4.11 -18.40
C LYS A 23 24.96 3.70 -18.99
N ASN A 24 24.58 4.28 -20.10
CA ASN A 24 23.32 4.06 -20.83
C ASN A 24 22.06 4.44 -20.05
N VAL A 25 22.14 5.41 -19.16
CA VAL A 25 21.01 5.98 -18.43
C VAL A 25 20.96 7.48 -18.66
N LEU A 26 19.84 8.01 -19.13
CA LEU A 26 19.59 9.45 -19.33
C LEU A 26 18.33 9.88 -18.58
N GLU A 27 18.33 11.10 -18.03
CA GLU A 27 17.16 11.71 -17.44
C GLU A 27 16.31 12.43 -18.48
N TYR A 28 14.99 12.40 -18.35
CA TYR A 28 14.06 13.11 -19.24
C TYR A 28 14.38 14.61 -19.33
N GLN A 29 14.75 15.23 -18.23
CA GLN A 29 15.13 16.65 -18.18
C GLN A 29 16.38 16.93 -19.03
N GLU A 30 17.35 16.05 -19.02
CA GLU A 30 18.59 16.17 -19.79
C GLU A 30 18.31 16.06 -21.30
N ILE A 31 17.37 15.19 -21.70
CA ILE A 31 16.93 15.07 -23.11
C ILE A 31 16.20 16.36 -23.51
N SER A 32 15.31 16.87 -22.68
CA SER A 32 14.59 18.12 -22.90
C SER A 32 15.52 19.33 -22.97
N ASP A 33 16.52 19.41 -22.09
CA ASP A 33 17.53 20.47 -22.06
C ASP A 33 18.46 20.42 -23.27
N PHE A 34 18.79 19.22 -23.76
CA PHE A 34 19.61 19.03 -24.95
C PHE A 34 18.93 19.56 -26.23
N PHE A 35 17.59 19.53 -26.28
CA PHE A 35 16.80 20.03 -27.38
C PHE A 35 16.21 21.43 -27.17
N LYS A 36 16.56 22.14 -26.10
CA LYS A 36 16.06 23.51 -25.81
C LYS A 36 16.30 24.50 -26.97
N ASP A 37 17.43 24.38 -27.64
CA ASP A 37 17.79 25.26 -28.77
C ASP A 37 17.04 24.89 -30.10
N SER A 38 16.32 23.79 -30.09
CA SER A 38 15.57 23.30 -31.27
C SER A 38 14.33 22.58 -30.78
N PRO A 39 13.23 23.28 -30.44
CA PRO A 39 12.03 22.66 -29.89
C PRO A 39 11.49 21.63 -30.89
N LEU A 40 11.32 20.40 -30.39
CA LEU A 40 10.80 19.26 -31.15
C LEU A 40 9.27 19.24 -31.07
N GLU A 41 8.63 18.83 -32.15
CA GLU A 41 7.23 18.47 -32.16
C GLU A 41 7.01 17.13 -31.47
N VAL A 42 5.80 16.86 -30.99
CA VAL A 42 5.48 15.64 -30.21
C VAL A 42 5.90 14.37 -30.94
N ASP A 43 5.61 14.28 -32.25
CA ASP A 43 5.97 13.14 -33.13
C ASP A 43 7.49 12.95 -33.26
N GLN A 44 8.27 14.01 -33.08
CA GLN A 44 9.72 13.95 -33.17
C GLN A 44 10.32 13.51 -31.82
N MET A 45 9.69 13.86 -30.74
CA MET A 45 10.09 13.42 -29.39
C MET A 45 9.86 11.91 -29.22
N GLU A 46 8.74 11.38 -29.71
CA GLU A 46 8.49 9.93 -29.74
C GLU A 46 9.58 9.18 -30.49
N LYS A 47 9.98 9.67 -31.66
CA LYS A 47 11.09 9.06 -32.42
C LYS A 47 12.44 9.12 -31.72
N VAL A 48 12.68 10.11 -30.86
CA VAL A 48 13.87 10.18 -30.01
C VAL A 48 13.83 9.08 -28.96
N PHE A 49 12.67 8.85 -28.32
CA PHE A 49 12.52 7.79 -27.33
C PHE A 49 12.63 6.39 -27.95
N ASP A 50 11.95 6.14 -29.06
CA ASP A 50 12.05 4.88 -29.81
C ASP A 50 13.49 4.56 -30.21
N PHE A 51 14.25 5.59 -30.64
CA PHE A 51 15.65 5.42 -31.00
C PHE A 51 16.57 5.13 -29.82
N LEU A 52 16.32 5.75 -28.64
CA LEU A 52 17.06 5.51 -27.41
C LEU A 52 16.76 4.11 -26.86
N GLU A 53 15.51 3.70 -26.88
CA GLU A 53 15.08 2.36 -26.45
C GLU A 53 15.66 1.27 -27.38
N ALA A 54 15.59 1.44 -28.69
CA ALA A 54 16.21 0.52 -29.65
C ALA A 54 17.75 0.46 -29.51
N SER A 55 18.38 1.49 -28.95
CA SER A 55 19.82 1.58 -28.69
C SER A 55 20.22 1.07 -27.29
N GLY A 56 19.26 0.58 -26.48
CA GLY A 56 19.50 0.04 -25.13
C GLY A 56 19.86 1.11 -24.10
N VAL A 57 19.29 2.31 -24.23
CA VAL A 57 19.45 3.42 -23.29
C VAL A 57 18.18 3.53 -22.45
N ASP A 58 18.30 3.36 -21.13
CA ASP A 58 17.20 3.54 -20.19
C ASP A 58 16.98 5.04 -19.93
N VAL A 59 15.77 5.51 -20.19
CA VAL A 59 15.36 6.89 -19.92
C VAL A 59 14.66 6.95 -18.56
N LEU A 60 15.33 7.55 -17.57
CA LEU A 60 14.75 7.79 -16.25
C LEU A 60 13.97 9.11 -16.25
N ARG A 61 12.68 9.05 -15.98
CA ARG A 61 11.85 10.22 -15.67
C ARG A 61 12.01 10.55 -14.18
N ILE A 62 13.08 11.24 -13.81
CA ILE A 62 13.24 11.78 -12.46
C ILE A 62 12.59 13.16 -12.46
N THR A 63 11.37 13.24 -11.99
CA THR A 63 10.77 14.50 -11.54
C THR A 63 11.11 14.68 -10.08
N GLU A 64 11.75 15.79 -9.74
CA GLU A 64 12.07 16.21 -8.37
C GLU A 64 10.81 16.56 -7.57
N ASN A 65 9.88 15.62 -7.45
CA ASN A 65 8.81 15.60 -6.47
C ASN A 65 8.31 14.16 -6.33
N SER A 66 9.21 13.33 -5.82
CA SER A 66 9.01 11.91 -5.57
C SER A 66 7.96 11.67 -4.49
N GLY A 67 6.72 11.58 -4.90
CA GLY A 67 5.62 11.15 -4.05
C GLY A 67 4.29 11.02 -4.77
N ASP A 68 4.00 11.88 -5.73
CA ASP A 68 2.65 12.02 -6.30
C ASP A 68 2.54 11.74 -7.82
N GLU A 69 3.64 11.55 -8.56
CA GLU A 69 3.58 11.47 -10.04
C GLU A 69 3.72 10.05 -10.64
N LEU A 70 3.97 9.03 -9.84
CA LEU A 70 4.06 7.62 -10.29
C LEU A 70 2.71 6.94 -10.59
N LEU A 71 1.60 7.69 -10.56
CA LEU A 71 0.26 7.19 -10.86
C LEU A 71 -0.36 7.87 -12.09
N LEU A 72 0.47 8.40 -13.00
CA LEU A 72 0.03 9.00 -14.25
C LEU A 72 -0.18 7.98 -15.38
N ASP A 73 -0.04 6.70 -15.10
CA ASP A 73 -0.50 5.71 -16.06
C ASP A 73 -2.04 5.63 -15.99
N ASN A 74 -2.62 6.02 -17.09
CA ASN A 74 -4.03 6.28 -17.37
C ASN A 74 -4.91 5.02 -17.30
N ASP A 75 -4.44 3.94 -16.70
CA ASP A 75 -5.04 2.60 -16.72
C ASP A 75 -5.83 2.20 -15.48
N MET A 76 -6.20 3.15 -14.63
CA MET A 76 -7.30 2.89 -13.70
C MET A 76 -8.66 3.15 -14.37
N ASP A 77 -8.85 2.69 -15.58
CA ASP A 77 -10.17 2.44 -16.11
C ASP A 77 -10.80 1.30 -15.34
N MET A 78 -11.45 1.66 -14.26
CA MET A 78 -12.41 0.80 -13.61
C MET A 78 -13.62 0.77 -14.52
N ASP A 79 -13.84 -0.37 -15.18
CA ASP A 79 -14.93 -0.67 -16.12
C ASP A 79 -16.16 0.23 -15.98
N GLY A 80 -16.47 0.99 -17.02
CA GLY A 80 -17.75 1.69 -17.18
C GLY A 80 -17.79 3.15 -16.72
N ILE A 81 -16.68 3.82 -16.45
CA ILE A 81 -16.67 5.26 -16.25
C ILE A 81 -15.93 5.93 -17.43
N GLU A 82 -16.31 5.57 -18.63
CA GLU A 82 -16.15 6.40 -19.82
C GLU A 82 -17.20 7.51 -19.74
N ASP A 83 -16.85 8.61 -19.08
CA ASP A 83 -17.57 9.87 -19.33
C ASP A 83 -16.65 11.01 -18.98
N GLU A 84 -15.96 11.54 -19.98
CA GLU A 84 -15.53 12.92 -20.06
C GLU A 84 -16.74 13.88 -20.20
N GLU A 85 -17.94 13.48 -19.72
CA GLU A 85 -19.06 14.40 -19.66
C GLU A 85 -18.73 15.50 -18.66
N GLU A 86 -18.71 16.74 -19.16
CA GLU A 86 -18.69 17.94 -18.31
C GLU A 86 -19.76 17.78 -17.23
N VAL A 87 -19.34 17.55 -15.98
CA VAL A 87 -20.26 17.42 -14.85
C VAL A 87 -20.96 18.75 -14.68
N GLU A 88 -22.20 18.85 -15.16
CA GLU A 88 -23.05 20.04 -14.93
C GLU A 88 -23.43 20.09 -13.46
N LEU A 89 -22.77 20.96 -12.70
CA LEU A 89 -22.97 21.14 -11.26
C LEU A 89 -24.41 21.41 -10.87
N ASP A 90 -25.18 22.03 -11.77
CA ASP A 90 -26.60 22.35 -11.57
C ASP A 90 -27.53 21.12 -11.55
N LYS A 91 -27.13 20.03 -12.22
CA LYS A 91 -27.90 18.79 -12.37
C LYS A 91 -27.46 17.68 -11.42
N ILE A 92 -26.53 17.96 -10.50
CA ILE A 92 -26.06 16.94 -9.56
C ILE A 92 -27.19 16.52 -8.63
N ASP A 93 -27.56 15.25 -8.72
CA ASP A 93 -28.49 14.62 -7.81
C ASP A 93 -27.81 14.33 -6.46
N LEU A 94 -28.29 15.02 -5.40
CA LEU A 94 -27.83 14.83 -4.01
C LEU A 94 -28.62 13.75 -3.26
N SER A 95 -29.41 12.91 -3.95
CA SER A 95 -30.07 11.77 -3.31
C SER A 95 -29.02 10.75 -2.82
N VAL A 96 -29.37 10.00 -1.79
CA VAL A 96 -28.52 8.93 -1.26
C VAL A 96 -28.51 7.77 -2.28
N PRO A 97 -27.33 7.20 -2.63
CA PRO A 97 -27.26 6.06 -3.56
C PRO A 97 -28.06 4.85 -3.06
N GLU A 98 -28.54 4.03 -3.99
CA GLU A 98 -29.15 2.74 -3.63
C GLU A 98 -28.11 1.84 -2.94
N GLY A 99 -28.53 1.17 -1.86
CA GLY A 99 -27.65 0.29 -1.06
C GLY A 99 -26.88 0.96 0.07
N VAL A 100 -26.95 2.30 0.20
CA VAL A 100 -26.42 3.02 1.36
C VAL A 100 -27.55 3.20 2.38
N SER A 101 -27.35 2.76 3.63
CA SER A 101 -28.31 3.01 4.70
C SER A 101 -28.44 4.54 4.87
N ILE A 102 -29.68 5.02 4.95
CA ILE A 102 -29.99 6.45 5.18
C ILE A 102 -29.73 6.75 6.66
N GLU A 103 -28.47 6.78 7.04
CA GLU A 103 -28.10 7.24 8.37
C GLU A 103 -28.28 8.76 8.45
N ASP A 104 -28.72 9.25 9.58
CA ASP A 104 -28.88 10.69 9.85
C ASP A 104 -27.65 11.54 9.48
N PRO A 105 -26.38 11.08 9.71
CA PRO A 105 -25.19 11.84 9.36
C PRO A 105 -25.02 12.10 7.87
N VAL A 106 -25.29 11.14 6.99
CA VAL A 106 -25.20 11.31 5.52
C VAL A 106 -26.19 12.36 5.05
N ARG A 107 -27.44 12.22 5.47
CA ARG A 107 -28.50 13.15 5.10
C ARG A 107 -28.26 14.56 5.61
N MET A 108 -27.74 14.68 6.84
CA MET A 108 -27.37 15.96 7.43
C MET A 108 -26.26 16.65 6.65
N TYR A 109 -25.20 15.91 6.27
CA TYR A 109 -24.12 16.44 5.45
C TYR A 109 -24.60 16.92 4.09
N LEU A 110 -25.40 16.10 3.36
CA LEU A 110 -25.94 16.49 2.05
C LEU A 110 -26.81 17.74 2.12
N LYS A 111 -27.61 17.88 3.19
CA LYS A 111 -28.43 19.10 3.43
C LYS A 111 -27.54 20.31 3.70
N GLU A 112 -26.43 20.14 4.41
CA GLU A 112 -25.51 21.23 4.75
C GLU A 112 -24.81 21.78 3.49
N ILE A 113 -24.22 20.92 2.67
CA ILE A 113 -23.54 21.32 1.42
C ILE A 113 -24.51 21.92 0.39
N GLY A 114 -25.78 21.49 0.42
CA GLY A 114 -26.84 22.01 -0.45
C GLY A 114 -27.20 23.49 -0.22
N LYS A 115 -26.85 24.06 0.95
CA LYS A 115 -27.11 25.47 1.27
C LYS A 115 -26.13 26.43 0.57
N VAL A 116 -24.98 25.95 0.14
CA VAL A 116 -23.94 26.77 -0.50
C VAL A 116 -24.32 26.99 -1.97
N SER A 117 -24.36 28.26 -2.39
CA SER A 117 -24.63 28.64 -3.78
C SER A 117 -23.46 28.23 -4.70
N LEU A 118 -23.81 27.80 -5.90
CA LEU A 118 -22.83 27.52 -6.96
C LEU A 118 -22.15 28.82 -7.42
N LEU A 119 -20.94 28.70 -7.95
CA LEU A 119 -20.16 29.81 -8.47
C LEU A 119 -20.33 29.89 -9.99
N SER A 120 -20.33 31.09 -10.50
CA SER A 120 -20.20 31.35 -11.94
C SER A 120 -18.73 31.28 -12.36
N ALA A 121 -18.46 31.10 -13.68
CA ALA A 121 -17.09 31.03 -14.20
C ALA A 121 -16.25 32.28 -13.88
N ASP A 122 -16.88 33.44 -13.89
CA ASP A 122 -16.22 34.71 -13.56
C ASP A 122 -15.86 34.79 -12.08
N GLU A 123 -16.74 34.30 -11.20
CA GLU A 123 -16.48 34.23 -9.75
C GLU A 123 -15.37 33.24 -9.43
N GLU A 124 -15.28 32.08 -10.13
CA GLU A 124 -14.17 31.13 -10.00
C GLU A 124 -12.82 31.80 -10.29
N ILE A 125 -12.75 32.55 -11.39
CA ILE A 125 -11.54 33.29 -11.79
C ILE A 125 -11.19 34.38 -10.76
N GLU A 126 -12.19 35.11 -10.24
CA GLU A 126 -11.96 36.14 -9.23
C GLU A 126 -11.43 35.51 -7.92
N LEU A 127 -12.04 34.42 -7.46
CA LEU A 127 -11.57 33.70 -6.28
C LEU A 127 -10.16 33.15 -6.49
N ALA A 128 -9.85 32.60 -7.66
CA ALA A 128 -8.51 32.09 -7.97
C ALA A 128 -7.45 33.23 -7.93
N LYS A 129 -7.75 34.42 -8.42
CA LYS A 129 -6.87 35.60 -8.32
C LYS A 129 -6.67 36.06 -6.88
N ARG A 130 -7.67 35.93 -6.03
CA ARG A 130 -7.57 36.27 -4.60
C ARG A 130 -6.74 35.21 -3.85
N MET A 131 -6.89 33.94 -4.20
CA MET A 131 -6.11 32.85 -3.64
C MET A 131 -4.61 33.00 -3.93
N GLU A 132 -4.24 33.44 -5.15
CA GLU A 132 -2.84 33.72 -5.52
C GLU A 132 -2.21 34.80 -4.62
N LYS A 133 -3.03 35.71 -4.06
CA LYS A 133 -2.60 36.73 -3.10
C LYS A 133 -2.57 36.25 -1.64
N GLY A 134 -2.88 35.00 -1.40
CA GLY A 134 -2.85 34.38 -0.07
C GLY A 134 -4.16 34.50 0.71
N ASP A 135 -5.31 34.77 0.05
CA ASP A 135 -6.61 34.87 0.70
C ASP A 135 -7.20 33.48 1.05
N GLU A 136 -7.10 33.11 2.31
CA GLU A 136 -7.63 31.84 2.83
C GLU A 136 -9.17 31.76 2.77
N ALA A 137 -9.87 32.92 2.86
CA ALA A 137 -11.31 32.93 2.75
C ALA A 137 -11.77 32.60 1.32
N ALA A 138 -10.99 33.01 0.30
CA ALA A 138 -11.25 32.67 -1.09
C ALA A 138 -11.05 31.16 -1.34
N LYS A 139 -10.00 30.55 -0.77
CA LYS A 139 -9.79 29.09 -0.83
C LYS A 139 -10.98 28.33 -0.25
N LYS A 140 -11.38 28.72 0.96
CA LYS A 140 -12.50 28.09 1.65
C LYS A 140 -13.78 28.19 0.82
N ARG A 141 -14.09 29.38 0.27
CA ARG A 141 -15.29 29.61 -0.55
C ARG A 141 -15.29 28.77 -1.82
N LEU A 142 -14.15 28.66 -2.52
CA LEU A 142 -14.03 27.85 -3.73
C LEU A 142 -14.21 26.34 -3.41
N ALA A 143 -13.65 25.86 -2.29
CA ALA A 143 -13.83 24.48 -1.85
C ALA A 143 -15.28 24.18 -1.48
N GLU A 144 -15.93 25.03 -0.65
CA GLU A 144 -17.31 24.84 -0.19
C GLU A 144 -18.31 24.79 -1.35
N ALA A 145 -18.14 25.63 -2.37
CA ALA A 145 -19.02 25.65 -3.53
C ALA A 145 -18.92 24.39 -4.41
N ASN A 146 -17.80 23.64 -4.29
CA ASN A 146 -17.53 22.46 -5.09
C ASN A 146 -17.68 21.12 -4.32
N LEU A 147 -18.16 21.12 -3.08
CA LEU A 147 -18.42 19.89 -2.32
C LEU A 147 -19.46 18.98 -3.00
N ARG A 148 -20.42 19.55 -3.72
CA ARG A 148 -21.40 18.79 -4.49
C ARG A 148 -20.76 17.95 -5.60
N LEU A 149 -19.70 18.47 -6.24
CA LEU A 149 -18.90 17.74 -7.24
C LEU A 149 -18.26 16.49 -6.61
N VAL A 150 -17.68 16.61 -5.40
CA VAL A 150 -17.11 15.48 -4.68
C VAL A 150 -18.14 14.37 -4.46
N VAL A 151 -19.35 14.73 -4.02
CA VAL A 151 -20.44 13.77 -3.79
C VAL A 151 -20.82 13.05 -5.07
N SER A 152 -20.94 13.75 -6.20
CA SER A 152 -21.30 13.15 -7.49
C SER A 152 -20.26 12.12 -7.96
N ILE A 153 -18.99 12.41 -7.72
CA ILE A 153 -17.90 11.48 -8.04
C ILE A 153 -17.89 10.30 -7.06
N ALA A 154 -17.98 10.56 -5.74
CA ALA A 154 -17.95 9.52 -4.71
C ALA A 154 -19.09 8.50 -4.84
N LYS A 155 -20.28 8.91 -5.33
CA LYS A 155 -21.41 8.01 -5.62
C LYS A 155 -21.02 6.83 -6.51
N ARG A 156 -20.15 7.04 -7.49
CA ARG A 156 -19.71 6.00 -8.45
C ARG A 156 -18.80 4.94 -7.82
N TYR A 157 -18.28 5.21 -6.61
CA TYR A 157 -17.37 4.32 -5.90
C TYR A 157 -18.01 3.60 -4.71
N VAL A 158 -19.31 3.75 -4.51
CA VAL A 158 -20.07 3.04 -3.46
C VAL A 158 -20.03 1.53 -3.69
N GLY A 159 -19.94 0.77 -2.60
CA GLY A 159 -19.88 -0.71 -2.65
C GLY A 159 -18.48 -1.28 -2.90
N ARG A 160 -17.42 -0.46 -2.89
CA ARG A 160 -16.02 -0.89 -3.13
C ARG A 160 -15.20 -1.06 -1.85
N GLY A 161 -15.83 -1.42 -0.73
CA GLY A 161 -15.15 -1.71 0.54
C GLY A 161 -14.93 -0.51 1.46
N MET A 162 -15.44 0.69 1.10
CA MET A 162 -15.41 1.88 1.97
C MET A 162 -16.81 2.45 2.15
N LEU A 163 -17.06 3.06 3.31
CA LEU A 163 -18.31 3.75 3.59
C LEU A 163 -18.44 5.02 2.73
N PHE A 164 -19.67 5.37 2.35
CA PHE A 164 -19.92 6.52 1.47
C PHE A 164 -19.41 7.85 2.03
N LEU A 165 -19.54 8.08 3.34
CA LEU A 165 -18.99 9.29 3.98
C LEU A 165 -17.47 9.31 3.94
N ASP A 166 -16.80 8.18 4.09
CA ASP A 166 -15.34 8.10 4.01
C ASP A 166 -14.85 8.40 2.60
N LEU A 167 -15.53 7.88 1.57
CA LEU A 167 -15.25 8.21 0.16
C LEU A 167 -15.40 9.72 -0.10
N ILE A 168 -16.42 10.36 0.47
CA ILE A 168 -16.61 11.81 0.35
C ILE A 168 -15.45 12.54 1.04
N GLN A 169 -15.04 12.15 2.25
CA GLN A 169 -13.96 12.83 2.97
C GLN A 169 -12.61 12.70 2.27
N GLU A 170 -12.29 11.51 1.75
CA GLU A 170 -11.08 11.33 0.93
C GLU A 170 -11.14 12.16 -0.36
N GLY A 171 -12.32 12.21 -1.00
CA GLY A 171 -12.57 13.09 -2.13
C GLY A 171 -12.41 14.59 -1.78
N ASN A 172 -12.85 15.03 -0.59
CA ASN A 172 -12.65 16.38 -0.11
C ASN A 172 -11.17 16.73 0.07
N LEU A 173 -10.34 15.78 0.53
CA LEU A 173 -8.88 15.97 0.58
C LEU A 173 -8.30 16.18 -0.83
N GLY A 174 -8.81 15.43 -1.83
CA GLY A 174 -8.48 15.64 -3.23
C GLY A 174 -8.90 17.03 -3.73
N LEU A 175 -10.11 17.47 -3.40
CA LEU A 175 -10.63 18.81 -3.74
C LEU A 175 -9.74 19.92 -3.16
N ILE A 176 -9.33 19.82 -1.90
CA ILE A 176 -8.44 20.79 -1.25
C ILE A 176 -7.12 20.91 -2.00
N LYS A 177 -6.51 19.77 -2.38
CA LYS A 177 -5.28 19.77 -3.21
C LYS A 177 -5.51 20.39 -4.58
N ALA A 178 -6.67 20.15 -5.20
CA ALA A 178 -7.03 20.77 -6.47
C ALA A 178 -7.13 22.30 -6.35
N VAL A 179 -7.77 22.80 -5.28
CA VAL A 179 -7.87 24.23 -4.99
C VAL A 179 -6.49 24.87 -4.84
N GLU A 180 -5.57 24.22 -4.13
CA GLU A 180 -4.21 24.74 -3.93
C GLU A 180 -3.37 24.82 -5.21
N LYS A 181 -3.58 23.88 -6.14
CA LYS A 181 -2.80 23.77 -7.38
C LYS A 181 -3.51 24.37 -8.62
N PHE A 182 -4.69 24.94 -8.45
CA PHE A 182 -5.47 25.46 -9.57
C PHE A 182 -4.84 26.71 -10.21
N ASP A 183 -4.67 26.68 -11.53
CA ASP A 183 -4.20 27.82 -12.33
C ASP A 183 -5.26 28.26 -13.37
N TYR A 184 -5.93 29.36 -13.06
CA TYR A 184 -6.97 29.94 -13.92
C TYR A 184 -6.44 30.41 -15.30
N ARG A 185 -5.13 30.64 -15.44
CA ARG A 185 -4.50 31.12 -16.69
C ARG A 185 -4.56 30.07 -17.81
N LYS A 186 -4.75 28.80 -17.45
CA LYS A 186 -4.88 27.70 -18.43
C LYS A 186 -6.23 27.68 -19.16
N GLY A 187 -7.22 28.47 -18.73
CA GLY A 187 -8.51 28.65 -19.41
C GLY A 187 -9.52 27.51 -19.23
N TYR A 188 -9.19 26.49 -18.42
CA TYR A 188 -10.11 25.38 -18.11
C TYR A 188 -10.99 25.73 -16.89
N LYS A 189 -12.21 25.15 -16.84
CA LYS A 189 -13.09 25.23 -15.66
C LYS A 189 -12.43 24.53 -14.47
N PHE A 190 -12.68 25.06 -13.26
CA PHE A 190 -12.16 24.43 -12.04
C PHE A 190 -12.65 22.97 -11.89
N SER A 191 -13.92 22.69 -12.22
CA SER A 191 -14.51 21.35 -12.12
C SER A 191 -13.75 20.31 -12.92
N THR A 192 -13.29 20.62 -14.14
CA THR A 192 -12.51 19.71 -14.99
C THR A 192 -11.20 19.31 -14.32
N TYR A 193 -10.49 20.28 -13.75
CA TYR A 193 -9.24 20.01 -13.04
C TYR A 193 -9.46 19.30 -11.70
N ALA A 194 -10.47 19.72 -10.93
CA ALA A 194 -10.79 19.14 -9.62
C ALA A 194 -11.24 17.68 -9.73
N THR A 195 -11.98 17.32 -10.77
CA THR A 195 -12.45 15.93 -10.99
C THR A 195 -11.31 14.94 -10.98
N TRP A 196 -10.17 15.26 -11.62
CA TRP A 196 -9.00 14.41 -11.62
C TRP A 196 -8.43 14.19 -10.20
N TRP A 197 -8.25 15.26 -9.42
CA TRP A 197 -7.72 15.18 -8.05
C TRP A 197 -8.65 14.45 -7.09
N ILE A 198 -9.97 14.68 -7.23
CA ILE A 198 -10.98 14.00 -6.42
C ILE A 198 -10.97 12.50 -6.73
N ARG A 199 -10.99 12.14 -8.01
CA ARG A 199 -10.94 10.73 -8.46
C ARG A 199 -9.68 10.04 -7.95
N GLN A 200 -8.52 10.66 -8.11
CA GLN A 200 -7.24 10.14 -7.66
C GLN A 200 -7.22 9.90 -6.14
N ALA A 201 -7.72 10.86 -5.34
CA ALA A 201 -7.76 10.71 -3.90
C ALA A 201 -8.66 9.54 -3.48
N ILE A 202 -9.87 9.44 -4.04
CA ILE A 202 -10.83 8.36 -3.75
C ILE A 202 -10.24 7.00 -4.15
N THR A 203 -9.70 6.88 -5.35
CA THR A 203 -9.15 5.61 -5.85
C THR A 203 -7.97 5.14 -5.02
N ARG A 204 -7.09 6.07 -4.65
CA ARG A 204 -5.95 5.76 -3.77
C ARG A 204 -6.40 5.34 -2.37
N ALA A 205 -7.41 6.01 -1.80
CA ALA A 205 -7.97 5.65 -0.51
C ALA A 205 -8.59 4.25 -0.53
N ILE A 206 -9.34 3.90 -1.59
CA ILE A 206 -9.89 2.54 -1.76
C ILE A 206 -8.75 1.51 -1.82
N ALA A 207 -7.70 1.77 -2.60
CA ALA A 207 -6.57 0.86 -2.69
C ALA A 207 -5.85 0.64 -1.35
N ASP A 208 -5.75 1.69 -0.51
CA ASP A 208 -5.05 1.63 0.76
C ASP A 208 -5.90 1.12 1.94
N GLN A 209 -7.23 1.31 1.93
CA GLN A 209 -8.08 1.14 3.12
C GLN A 209 -9.22 0.13 2.94
N ALA A 210 -9.61 -0.22 1.70
CA ALA A 210 -10.79 -1.07 1.47
C ALA A 210 -10.59 -2.53 1.91
N ARG A 211 -9.36 -3.01 2.05
CA ARG A 211 -9.06 -4.40 2.39
C ARG A 211 -8.69 -4.54 3.87
N THR A 212 -9.17 -5.60 4.52
CA THR A 212 -8.80 -5.95 5.90
C THR A 212 -7.30 -6.14 6.06
N ILE A 213 -6.65 -6.78 5.09
CA ILE A 213 -5.19 -6.91 5.01
C ILE A 213 -4.72 -5.97 3.90
N ARG A 214 -4.00 -4.91 4.30
CA ARG A 214 -3.52 -3.88 3.38
C ARG A 214 -2.55 -4.46 2.35
N ILE A 215 -2.79 -4.14 1.08
CA ILE A 215 -1.93 -4.48 -0.06
C ILE A 215 -1.35 -3.18 -0.63
N PRO A 216 -0.07 -3.14 -1.05
CA PRO A 216 0.52 -1.97 -1.70
C PRO A 216 -0.26 -1.56 -2.96
N VAL A 217 -0.35 -0.25 -3.24
CA VAL A 217 -1.17 0.31 -4.35
C VAL A 217 -0.80 -0.30 -5.70
N HIS A 218 0.49 -0.41 -6.04
CA HIS A 218 0.94 -1.02 -7.29
C HIS A 218 0.48 -2.49 -7.47
N MET A 219 0.31 -3.22 -6.36
CA MET A 219 -0.23 -4.59 -6.42
C MET A 219 -1.74 -4.59 -6.65
N VAL A 220 -2.47 -3.62 -6.08
CA VAL A 220 -3.90 -3.44 -6.36
C VAL A 220 -4.13 -3.12 -7.83
N GLU A 221 -3.29 -2.27 -8.44
CA GLU A 221 -3.30 -1.96 -9.86
C GLU A 221 -3.07 -3.22 -10.71
N THR A 222 -2.05 -4.01 -10.36
CA THR A 222 -1.77 -5.27 -11.04
C THR A 222 -2.94 -6.26 -10.93
N ILE A 223 -3.58 -6.37 -9.75
CA ILE A 223 -4.77 -7.20 -9.54
C ILE A 223 -5.93 -6.72 -10.42
N ASN A 224 -6.17 -5.41 -10.49
CA ASN A 224 -7.22 -4.83 -11.31
C ASN A 224 -6.97 -5.09 -12.80
N LYS A 225 -5.73 -4.95 -13.28
CA LYS A 225 -5.34 -5.30 -14.64
C LYS A 225 -5.60 -6.78 -14.92
N LEU A 226 -5.21 -7.66 -13.99
CA LEU A 226 -5.45 -9.10 -14.10
C LEU A 226 -6.95 -9.43 -14.20
N ILE A 227 -7.77 -8.81 -13.35
CA ILE A 227 -9.24 -9.01 -13.38
C ILE A 227 -9.84 -8.56 -14.70
N ARG A 228 -9.36 -7.42 -15.26
CA ARG A 228 -9.79 -6.89 -16.56
C ARG A 228 -9.46 -7.87 -17.69
N VAL A 229 -8.21 -8.31 -17.78
CA VAL A 229 -7.75 -9.29 -18.75
C VAL A 229 -8.52 -10.60 -18.61
N SER A 230 -8.74 -11.08 -17.39
CA SER A 230 -9.52 -12.29 -17.12
C SER A 230 -10.96 -12.16 -17.63
N ARG A 231 -11.61 -11.01 -17.46
CA ARG A 231 -12.97 -10.75 -17.99
C ARG A 231 -12.98 -10.69 -19.51
N GLN A 232 -11.99 -10.05 -20.11
CA GLN A 232 -11.86 -9.99 -21.57
C GLN A 232 -11.71 -11.40 -22.15
N LEU A 233 -10.78 -12.20 -21.62
CA LEU A 233 -10.61 -13.59 -22.05
C LEU A 233 -11.85 -14.45 -21.80
N LEU A 234 -12.58 -14.22 -20.72
CA LEU A 234 -13.87 -14.90 -20.45
C LEU A 234 -14.90 -14.61 -21.57
N GLN A 235 -14.97 -13.37 -22.06
CA GLN A 235 -15.86 -12.98 -23.14
C GLN A 235 -15.43 -13.60 -24.48
N GLU A 236 -14.12 -13.69 -24.76
CA GLU A 236 -13.57 -14.26 -25.98
C GLU A 236 -13.67 -15.80 -26.01
N LEU A 237 -13.33 -16.45 -24.90
CA LEU A 237 -13.26 -17.92 -24.81
C LEU A 237 -14.60 -18.56 -24.42
N GLY A 238 -15.52 -17.82 -23.82
CA GLY A 238 -16.80 -18.32 -23.27
C GLY A 238 -16.63 -19.23 -22.04
N ARG A 239 -15.43 -19.28 -21.43
CA ARG A 239 -15.10 -20.02 -20.21
C ARG A 239 -14.08 -19.25 -19.37
N GLU A 240 -13.95 -19.60 -18.11
CA GLU A 240 -12.88 -19.02 -17.26
C GLU A 240 -11.51 -19.31 -17.87
N PRO A 241 -10.65 -18.25 -18.00
CA PRO A 241 -9.31 -18.41 -18.53
C PRO A 241 -8.39 -19.14 -17.53
N THR A 242 -7.44 -19.91 -18.05
CA THR A 242 -6.40 -20.53 -17.24
C THR A 242 -5.30 -19.51 -16.86
N PRO A 243 -4.55 -19.74 -15.75
CA PRO A 243 -3.44 -18.85 -15.40
C PRO A 243 -2.38 -18.72 -16.51
N GLU A 244 -2.24 -19.73 -17.36
CA GLU A 244 -1.33 -19.75 -18.52
C GLU A 244 -1.80 -18.78 -19.60
N GLU A 245 -3.10 -18.75 -19.91
CA GLU A 245 -3.71 -17.83 -20.89
C GLU A 245 -3.64 -16.38 -20.40
N ILE A 246 -3.90 -16.14 -19.10
CA ILE A 246 -3.76 -14.79 -18.51
C ILE A 246 -2.30 -14.35 -18.54
N ALA A 247 -1.34 -15.25 -18.30
CA ALA A 247 0.09 -14.95 -18.32
C ALA A 247 0.58 -14.53 -19.69
N GLU A 248 0.06 -15.17 -20.75
CA GLU A 248 0.37 -14.83 -22.14
C GLU A 248 -0.15 -13.42 -22.49
N GLU A 249 -1.39 -13.07 -22.11
CA GLU A 249 -2.01 -11.77 -22.41
C GLU A 249 -1.38 -10.63 -21.58
N MET A 250 -0.95 -10.91 -20.36
CA MET A 250 -0.31 -9.92 -19.49
C MET A 250 1.21 -9.79 -19.68
N ASP A 251 1.82 -10.62 -20.52
CA ASP A 251 3.28 -10.72 -20.75
C ASP A 251 4.06 -10.89 -19.43
N MET A 252 3.65 -11.86 -18.61
CA MET A 252 4.30 -12.15 -17.33
C MET A 252 4.40 -13.66 -17.06
N PRO A 253 5.32 -14.09 -16.16
CA PRO A 253 5.46 -15.50 -15.79
C PRO A 253 4.19 -16.08 -15.15
N VAL A 254 3.83 -17.32 -15.50
CA VAL A 254 2.66 -18.04 -14.96
C VAL A 254 2.66 -18.10 -13.42
N ASP A 255 3.82 -18.35 -12.82
CA ASP A 255 3.93 -18.42 -11.36
C ASP A 255 3.58 -17.09 -10.70
N ARG A 256 3.92 -15.97 -11.37
CA ARG A 256 3.55 -14.64 -10.87
C ARG A 256 2.04 -14.41 -10.94
N VAL A 257 1.38 -14.84 -12.01
CA VAL A 257 -0.09 -14.77 -12.11
C VAL A 257 -0.75 -15.58 -11.00
N ARG A 258 -0.26 -16.78 -10.71
CA ARG A 258 -0.76 -17.62 -9.60
C ARG A 258 -0.60 -16.96 -8.23
N GLU A 259 0.55 -16.30 -7.99
CA GLU A 259 0.75 -15.51 -6.76
C GLU A 259 -0.25 -14.36 -6.64
N ILE A 260 -0.44 -13.59 -7.72
CA ILE A 260 -1.37 -12.45 -7.73
C ILE A 260 -2.81 -12.91 -7.49
N LEU A 261 -3.24 -14.01 -8.12
CA LEU A 261 -4.55 -14.60 -7.88
C LEU A 261 -4.75 -15.01 -6.41
N LYS A 262 -3.71 -15.57 -5.77
CA LYS A 262 -3.75 -15.95 -4.36
C LYS A 262 -3.83 -14.72 -3.44
N ILE A 263 -3.08 -13.65 -3.74
CA ILE A 263 -3.09 -12.38 -2.98
C ILE A 263 -4.43 -11.65 -3.16
N SER A 264 -5.07 -11.79 -4.31
CA SER A 264 -6.36 -11.15 -4.63
C SER A 264 -7.52 -11.63 -3.78
N GLN A 265 -7.44 -12.84 -3.19
CA GLN A 265 -8.49 -13.42 -2.38
C GLN A 265 -8.73 -12.59 -1.11
N GLU A 266 -10.01 -12.47 -0.75
CA GLU A 266 -10.41 -11.82 0.51
C GLU A 266 -10.40 -12.83 1.66
N PRO A 267 -10.10 -12.40 2.90
CA PRO A 267 -10.15 -13.27 4.06
C PRO A 267 -11.59 -13.70 4.36
N VAL A 268 -11.77 -14.96 4.72
CA VAL A 268 -13.05 -15.51 5.16
C VAL A 268 -13.23 -15.25 6.65
N SER A 269 -14.45 -14.87 7.07
CA SER A 269 -14.78 -14.65 8.47
C SER A 269 -14.77 -15.97 9.26
N LEU A 270 -14.20 -15.94 10.47
CA LEU A 270 -14.26 -17.07 11.40
C LEU A 270 -15.69 -17.31 11.94
N GLU A 271 -16.56 -16.33 11.86
CA GLU A 271 -17.97 -16.42 12.27
C GLU A 271 -18.87 -16.98 11.16
N THR A 272 -18.30 -17.41 10.02
CA THR A 272 -19.08 -18.03 8.95
C THR A 272 -19.70 -19.33 9.46
N PRO A 273 -21.06 -19.48 9.41
CA PRO A 273 -21.71 -20.69 9.86
C PRO A 273 -21.37 -21.88 8.95
N ILE A 274 -21.20 -23.06 9.54
CA ILE A 274 -20.92 -24.32 8.82
C ILE A 274 -22.08 -25.28 9.09
N GLY A 275 -22.70 -25.78 8.02
CA GLY A 275 -23.83 -26.71 8.11
C GLY A 275 -25.19 -26.00 8.12
N GLU A 276 -26.25 -26.77 8.40
CA GLU A 276 -27.62 -26.27 8.46
C GLU A 276 -28.01 -25.76 9.86
N GLU A 277 -27.22 -26.07 10.89
CA GLU A 277 -27.43 -25.63 12.28
C GLU A 277 -26.57 -24.39 12.55
N GLU A 278 -27.20 -23.32 13.07
CA GLU A 278 -26.55 -22.02 13.32
C GLU A 278 -25.50 -22.06 14.47
N ASP A 279 -25.34 -23.20 15.13
CA ASP A 279 -24.49 -23.35 16.33
C ASP A 279 -23.01 -23.61 16.03
N SER A 280 -22.61 -23.90 14.77
CA SER A 280 -21.24 -24.22 14.39
C SER A 280 -20.65 -23.18 13.47
N HIS A 281 -19.50 -22.61 13.84
CA HIS A 281 -18.79 -21.60 13.07
C HIS A 281 -17.44 -22.12 12.59
N LEU A 282 -16.91 -21.53 11.51
CA LEU A 282 -15.59 -21.90 10.95
C LEU A 282 -14.49 -21.84 12.02
N GLY A 283 -14.55 -20.89 12.95
CA GLY A 283 -13.60 -20.73 14.03
C GLY A 283 -13.49 -21.91 14.98
N ASP A 284 -14.59 -22.69 15.14
CA ASP A 284 -14.62 -23.85 16.05
C ASP A 284 -13.77 -25.03 15.55
N PHE A 285 -13.47 -25.05 14.25
CA PHE A 285 -12.68 -26.11 13.60
C PHE A 285 -11.22 -25.75 13.44
N ILE A 286 -10.81 -24.51 13.75
CA ILE A 286 -9.43 -24.06 13.63
C ILE A 286 -8.72 -24.23 14.95
N GLN A 287 -7.67 -25.08 14.97
CA GLN A 287 -6.87 -25.34 16.14
C GLN A 287 -6.00 -24.11 16.49
N ASP A 288 -5.88 -23.79 17.77
CA ASP A 288 -4.95 -22.80 18.30
C ASP A 288 -3.57 -23.42 18.51
N ASP A 289 -2.65 -23.16 17.59
CA ASP A 289 -1.26 -23.67 17.65
C ASP A 289 -0.42 -22.99 18.74
N ASN A 290 -0.87 -21.89 19.35
CA ASN A 290 -0.15 -21.20 20.41
C ASN A 290 -0.44 -21.78 21.80
N VAL A 291 -1.54 -22.50 21.96
CA VAL A 291 -1.89 -23.16 23.22
C VAL A 291 -1.34 -24.58 23.27
N PRO A 292 -0.44 -24.89 24.21
CA PRO A 292 0.10 -26.26 24.30
C PRO A 292 -0.99 -27.26 24.70
N VAL A 293 -0.90 -28.47 24.16
CA VAL A 293 -1.79 -29.57 24.52
C VAL A 293 -1.67 -29.86 26.04
N PRO A 294 -2.76 -30.20 26.73
CA PRO A 294 -2.73 -30.46 28.18
C PRO A 294 -1.65 -31.44 28.64
N ALA A 295 -1.39 -32.48 27.84
CA ALA A 295 -0.31 -33.43 28.11
C ALA A 295 1.08 -32.79 28.09
N ASP A 296 1.34 -31.94 27.09
CA ASP A 296 2.64 -31.25 26.96
C ASP A 296 2.80 -30.19 28.07
N ALA A 297 1.74 -29.49 28.43
CA ALA A 297 1.75 -28.54 29.55
C ALA A 297 2.05 -29.23 30.91
N ALA A 298 1.47 -30.41 31.14
CA ALA A 298 1.77 -31.22 32.29
C ALA A 298 3.23 -31.74 32.31
N ALA A 299 3.69 -32.26 31.16
CA ALA A 299 5.07 -32.70 30.99
C ALA A 299 6.08 -31.58 31.23
N PHE A 300 5.80 -30.39 30.70
CA PHE A 300 6.63 -29.20 30.93
C PHE A 300 6.67 -28.77 32.38
N THR A 301 5.54 -28.86 33.13
CA THR A 301 5.49 -28.57 34.54
C THR A 301 6.34 -29.57 35.35
N LEU A 302 6.22 -30.87 35.07
CA LEU A 302 7.04 -31.90 35.67
C LEU A 302 8.53 -31.72 35.36
N LEU A 303 8.88 -31.40 34.11
CA LEU A 303 10.26 -31.07 33.74
C LEU A 303 10.79 -29.89 34.57
N LYS A 304 10.00 -28.83 34.75
CA LYS A 304 10.37 -27.65 35.53
C LYS A 304 10.63 -28.01 37.00
N GLU A 305 9.78 -28.85 37.61
CA GLU A 305 9.97 -29.34 38.97
C GLU A 305 11.24 -30.18 39.11
N GLN A 306 11.46 -31.13 38.21
CA GLN A 306 12.68 -31.95 38.16
C GLN A 306 13.94 -31.11 37.96
N LEU A 307 13.86 -30.09 37.11
CA LEU A 307 14.97 -29.16 36.90
C LEU A 307 15.31 -28.40 38.20
N VAL A 308 14.31 -27.90 38.93
CA VAL A 308 14.49 -27.22 40.21
C VAL A 308 15.13 -28.15 41.25
N GLU A 309 14.69 -29.42 41.31
CA GLU A 309 15.28 -30.44 42.21
C GLU A 309 16.75 -30.72 41.88
N VAL A 310 17.08 -30.86 40.57
CA VAL A 310 18.47 -31.09 40.13
C VAL A 310 19.34 -29.85 40.37
N LEU A 311 18.81 -28.63 40.16
CA LEU A 311 19.51 -27.39 40.46
C LEU A 311 19.80 -27.19 41.96
N SER A 312 18.91 -27.68 42.86
CA SER A 312 19.12 -27.59 44.28
C SER A 312 20.35 -28.37 44.78
N THR A 313 20.87 -29.31 44.00
CA THR A 313 22.11 -30.07 44.28
C THR A 313 23.38 -29.27 43.99
N LEU A 314 23.28 -28.08 43.38
CA LEU A 314 24.38 -27.17 43.10
C LEU A 314 24.55 -26.19 44.28
N THR A 315 25.67 -25.46 44.30
CA THR A 315 25.84 -24.35 45.26
C THR A 315 24.88 -23.21 44.94
N ASP A 316 24.43 -22.44 45.95
CA ASP A 316 23.50 -21.32 45.78
C ASP A 316 23.95 -20.34 44.67
N ARG A 317 25.25 -20.10 44.60
CA ARG A 317 25.79 -19.20 43.60
C ARG A 317 25.72 -19.77 42.19
N GLU A 318 26.04 -21.07 41.99
CA GLU A 318 25.94 -21.77 40.72
C GLU A 318 24.47 -21.87 40.26
N GLN A 319 23.56 -22.15 41.16
CA GLN A 319 22.12 -22.22 40.93
C GLN A 319 21.56 -20.88 40.48
N LYS A 320 21.84 -19.79 41.20
CA LYS A 320 21.37 -18.45 40.85
C LYS A 320 21.91 -17.99 39.48
N VAL A 321 23.20 -18.24 39.19
CA VAL A 321 23.77 -17.91 37.90
C VAL A 321 23.04 -18.62 36.76
N LEU A 322 22.74 -19.93 36.89
CA LEU A 322 22.00 -20.66 35.83
C LEU A 322 20.54 -20.16 35.72
N ARG A 323 19.86 -19.92 36.84
CA ARG A 323 18.47 -19.39 36.83
C ARG A 323 18.37 -18.07 36.06
N LEU A 324 19.25 -17.14 36.35
CA LEU A 324 19.26 -15.85 35.68
C LEU A 324 19.73 -15.95 34.21
N ARG A 325 20.73 -16.79 33.94
CA ARG A 325 21.31 -16.96 32.59
C ARG A 325 20.29 -17.54 31.62
N PHE A 326 19.52 -18.53 32.04
CA PHE A 326 18.53 -19.23 31.20
C PHE A 326 17.09 -18.70 31.43
N GLY A 327 16.87 -17.73 32.32
CA GLY A 327 15.55 -17.16 32.57
C GLY A 327 14.55 -18.16 33.16
N LEU A 328 14.98 -19.06 34.06
CA LEU A 328 14.14 -20.14 34.57
C LEU A 328 13.00 -19.64 35.44
N ASP A 329 13.13 -18.47 36.06
CA ASP A 329 12.14 -17.89 36.96
C ASP A 329 11.23 -16.88 36.24
N ASP A 330 11.77 -16.02 35.39
CA ASP A 330 11.08 -14.90 34.74
C ASP A 330 10.92 -15.06 33.18
N GLY A 331 11.38 -16.17 32.64
CA GLY A 331 11.34 -16.43 31.19
C GLY A 331 12.33 -15.60 30.38
N ARG A 332 13.10 -14.69 31.00
CA ARG A 332 14.05 -13.80 30.30
C ARG A 332 15.48 -14.28 30.47
N ALA A 333 16.06 -14.82 29.41
CA ALA A 333 17.48 -15.17 29.37
C ALA A 333 18.34 -13.89 29.43
N ARG A 334 19.30 -13.86 30.38
CA ARG A 334 20.23 -12.73 30.57
C ARG A 334 21.59 -13.01 29.97
N THR A 335 22.28 -11.97 29.53
CA THR A 335 23.64 -12.06 29.02
C THR A 335 24.65 -12.27 30.16
N LEU A 336 25.87 -12.78 29.85
CA LEU A 336 26.92 -12.97 30.85
C LEU A 336 27.34 -11.64 31.52
N GLU A 337 27.20 -10.53 30.82
CA GLU A 337 27.51 -9.20 31.35
C GLU A 337 26.45 -8.69 32.34
N GLU A 338 25.17 -8.90 32.03
CA GLU A 338 24.04 -8.55 32.91
C GLU A 338 24.12 -9.34 34.22
N VAL A 339 24.34 -10.65 34.11
CA VAL A 339 24.54 -11.52 35.29
C VAL A 339 25.79 -11.09 36.06
N GLY A 340 26.88 -10.73 35.34
CA GLY A 340 28.11 -10.22 35.98
C GLY A 340 27.89 -8.96 36.79
N LYS A 341 27.09 -8.03 36.30
CA LYS A 341 26.70 -6.81 37.00
C LYS A 341 25.91 -7.11 38.29
N GLU A 342 24.97 -8.05 38.24
CA GLU A 342 24.14 -8.42 39.37
C GLU A 342 24.96 -9.08 40.49
N PHE A 343 25.98 -9.87 40.18
CA PHE A 343 26.89 -10.51 41.12
C PHE A 343 28.15 -9.70 41.46
N ASN A 344 28.33 -8.50 40.86
CA ASN A 344 29.54 -7.68 40.99
C ASN A 344 30.82 -8.42 40.62
N VAL A 345 30.79 -9.20 39.54
CA VAL A 345 31.95 -9.95 38.99
C VAL A 345 32.12 -9.78 37.51
N THR A 346 33.29 -10.10 37.01
CA THR A 346 33.59 -10.00 35.56
C THR A 346 32.81 -11.04 34.74
N ARG A 347 32.50 -10.71 33.47
CA ARG A 347 31.89 -11.62 32.48
C ARG A 347 32.57 -12.99 32.44
N GLU A 348 33.90 -13.00 32.45
CA GLU A 348 34.69 -14.23 32.37
C GLU A 348 34.50 -15.10 33.64
N ARG A 349 34.32 -14.48 34.80
CA ARG A 349 34.07 -15.22 36.04
C ARG A 349 32.70 -15.90 36.03
N ILE A 350 31.68 -15.24 35.48
CA ILE A 350 30.35 -15.84 35.26
C ILE A 350 30.44 -17.03 34.29
N ARG A 351 31.16 -16.88 33.18
CA ARG A 351 31.39 -17.97 32.21
C ARG A 351 32.04 -19.19 32.86
N GLN A 352 33.01 -18.99 33.75
CA GLN A 352 33.67 -20.08 34.50
C GLN A 352 32.69 -20.78 35.48
N ILE A 353 31.86 -20.01 36.17
CA ILE A 353 30.84 -20.56 37.09
C ILE A 353 29.81 -21.35 36.32
N GLU A 354 29.29 -20.84 35.21
CA GLU A 354 28.36 -21.51 34.30
C GLU A 354 28.94 -22.83 33.80
N ALA A 355 30.17 -22.80 33.22
CA ALA A 355 30.82 -24.01 32.70
C ALA A 355 31.05 -25.09 33.79
N LYS A 356 31.40 -24.66 34.98
CA LYS A 356 31.55 -25.55 36.14
C LYS A 356 30.22 -26.15 36.58
N ALA A 357 29.17 -25.35 36.64
CA ALA A 357 27.82 -25.80 37.01
C ALA A 357 27.28 -26.81 35.97
N LEU A 358 27.37 -26.50 34.69
CA LEU A 358 26.95 -27.41 33.59
C LEU A 358 27.74 -28.71 33.59
N ARG A 359 29.05 -28.68 33.91
CA ARG A 359 29.85 -29.90 34.03
C ARG A 359 29.38 -30.76 35.17
N LYS A 360 28.99 -30.15 36.33
CA LYS A 360 28.41 -30.90 37.48
C LYS A 360 27.06 -31.52 37.13
N LEU A 361 26.24 -30.84 36.32
CA LEU A 361 24.93 -31.34 35.89
C LEU A 361 25.06 -32.53 34.92
N ARG A 362 26.12 -32.59 34.11
CA ARG A 362 26.40 -33.75 33.20
C ARG A 362 26.72 -35.05 33.94
N HIS A 363 27.01 -35.00 35.24
CA HIS A 363 27.31 -36.22 35.96
C HIS A 363 26.12 -37.19 35.93
N PRO A 364 26.34 -38.53 35.72
CA PRO A 364 25.28 -39.52 35.57
C PRO A 364 24.21 -39.52 36.68
N SER A 365 24.62 -39.23 37.94
CA SER A 365 23.70 -39.20 39.07
C SER A 365 22.66 -38.09 39.01
N ARG A 366 22.91 -37.03 38.21
CA ARG A 366 22.02 -35.87 37.98
C ARG A 366 21.37 -35.92 36.64
N SER A 367 22.10 -36.21 35.58
CA SER A 367 21.60 -36.29 34.21
C SER A 367 20.56 -37.36 34.00
N ARG A 368 20.61 -38.48 34.77
CA ARG A 368 19.62 -39.54 34.66
C ARG A 368 18.19 -39.07 34.96
N LYS A 369 18.00 -38.11 35.87
CA LYS A 369 16.68 -37.56 36.22
C LYS A 369 16.05 -36.71 35.10
N LEU A 370 16.87 -36.19 34.21
CA LEU A 370 16.43 -35.36 33.09
C LEU A 370 16.42 -36.10 31.73
N LYS A 371 16.88 -37.35 31.74
CA LYS A 371 17.05 -38.12 30.50
C LYS A 371 15.71 -38.40 29.80
N ASP A 372 14.66 -38.65 30.58
CA ASP A 372 13.35 -39.04 30.07
C ASP A 372 12.61 -37.89 29.38
N TYR A 373 13.19 -36.68 29.41
CA TYR A 373 12.67 -35.46 28.77
C TYR A 373 13.52 -34.96 27.58
N LEU A 374 14.48 -35.78 27.13
CA LEU A 374 15.44 -35.41 26.08
C LEU A 374 15.14 -36.09 24.73
N ASP A 375 14.05 -36.82 24.61
CA ASP A 375 13.62 -37.49 23.36
C ASP A 375 12.83 -36.55 22.45
#